data_001382347633b17844997bf98c28ae31
#
_entry.id   001382347633b17844997bf98c28ae31
#
_cell.length_a   1.000
_cell.length_b   1.000
_cell.length_c   1.000
_cell.angle_alpha   90.00
_cell.angle_beta   90.00
_cell.angle_gamma   90.00
#
_symmetry.space_group_name_H-M   'P 1'
#
loop_
_entity.id
_entity.type
_entity.pdbx_description
1 polymer ?
#
loop_
_entity_poly.entity_id
_entity_poly.type
_entity_poly.pdbx_seq_one_letter_code
_entity_poly.pdbx_strand_id
1 'polypeptide(L)'
;MALVSVVIPLYNEIDNVSPLCTALGNALGDADAEVIVVDDGSRDGSAAALDREAEARGPRFKVIHLQRNFGQTAAMQAGIDVALGEVIVTLDADLQNDPEDILPLARRLLEENLDVVAGWRKNRQDGLLLRKIPSRIANRLIRRLTGVYLHDYGCTLKAYRASVIKGVRLYGEMHRFIPAWLSTLTYTDRIVEVPVRHHPRRAGQSKYGITRTFRVLVDLLFVKFFLGYSQRPMHFFGVIGLILLSSGSAMLLYLFVDKFGYGATISGRPMLIAGVLFFLAGLQFLNTGILGEMLVRVYHESQDKKTYVVRHTVHLDPPA
;
A
#
# COMPACT_ATOMS: atom_id res chain seq x y z
N MET A 1 -4.16 28.41 -9.19
CA MET A 1 -4.34 26.93 -9.10
C MET A 1 -3.75 26.54 -7.75
N ALA A 2 -4.33 25.62 -7.02
CA ALA A 2 -3.76 25.18 -5.75
C ALA A 2 -2.39 24.52 -5.97
N LEU A 3 -1.45 24.64 -5.00
CA LEU A 3 -0.13 24.03 -5.05
C LEU A 3 -0.25 22.48 -5.21
N VAL A 4 0.50 21.95 -6.16
CA VAL A 4 0.59 20.50 -6.42
C VAL A 4 1.95 19.98 -5.99
N SER A 5 2.00 18.96 -5.13
CA SER A 5 3.23 18.27 -4.76
C SER A 5 3.38 16.97 -5.55
N VAL A 6 4.44 16.82 -6.32
CA VAL A 6 4.74 15.60 -7.07
C VAL A 6 5.78 14.79 -6.29
N VAL A 7 5.38 13.60 -5.80
CA VAL A 7 6.22 12.72 -4.98
C VAL A 7 6.71 11.54 -5.81
N ILE A 8 8.03 11.37 -5.88
CA ILE A 8 8.69 10.40 -6.75
C ILE A 8 9.70 9.58 -5.95
N PRO A 9 9.39 8.34 -5.57
CA PRO A 9 10.37 7.42 -5.01
C PRO A 9 11.34 6.93 -6.10
N LEU A 10 12.65 6.95 -5.80
CA LEU A 10 13.72 6.58 -6.71
C LEU A 10 14.72 5.65 -6.01
N TYR A 11 15.16 4.58 -6.69
CA TYR A 11 16.20 3.69 -6.20
C TYR A 11 17.00 3.07 -7.35
N ASN A 12 18.30 3.44 -7.47
CA ASN A 12 19.22 2.95 -8.50
C ASN A 12 18.65 3.12 -9.91
N GLU A 13 18.41 4.36 -10.31
CA GLU A 13 17.83 4.75 -11.60
C GLU A 13 18.63 5.90 -12.24
N ILE A 14 19.97 5.82 -12.18
CA ILE A 14 20.88 6.89 -12.64
C ILE A 14 20.57 7.37 -14.07
N ASP A 15 20.28 6.42 -14.98
CA ASP A 15 19.99 6.71 -16.38
C ASP A 15 18.68 7.48 -16.58
N ASN A 16 17.77 7.40 -15.60
CA ASN A 16 16.46 8.05 -15.66
C ASN A 16 16.41 9.40 -14.95
N VAL A 17 17.41 9.77 -14.13
CA VAL A 17 17.39 11.01 -13.32
C VAL A 17 17.22 12.26 -14.17
N SER A 18 18.14 12.53 -15.10
CA SER A 18 18.09 13.75 -15.89
C SER A 18 16.92 13.79 -16.90
N PRO A 19 16.59 12.66 -17.61
CA PRO A 19 15.39 12.62 -18.43
C PRO A 19 14.09 12.86 -17.64
N LEU A 20 13.96 12.30 -16.43
CA LEU A 20 12.81 12.51 -15.55
C LEU A 20 12.67 13.96 -15.13
N CYS A 21 13.76 14.56 -14.65
CA CYS A 21 13.76 15.95 -14.22
C CYS A 21 13.41 16.92 -15.37
N THR A 22 13.90 16.62 -16.57
CA THR A 22 13.56 17.40 -17.77
C THR A 22 12.10 17.26 -18.16
N ALA A 23 11.57 16.03 -18.16
CA ALA A 23 10.16 15.79 -18.48
C ALA A 23 9.22 16.45 -17.45
N LEU A 24 9.56 16.39 -16.16
CA LEU A 24 8.81 17.10 -15.11
C LEU A 24 8.84 18.61 -15.26
N GLY A 25 10.02 19.17 -15.55
CA GLY A 25 10.14 20.62 -15.81
C GLY A 25 9.26 21.08 -16.97
N ASN A 26 9.22 20.32 -18.07
CA ASN A 26 8.38 20.61 -19.22
C ASN A 26 6.89 20.46 -18.91
N ALA A 27 6.50 19.38 -18.22
CA ALA A 27 5.10 19.09 -17.91
C ALA A 27 4.49 20.06 -16.88
N LEU A 28 5.27 20.51 -15.92
CA LEU A 28 4.80 21.43 -14.87
C LEU A 28 4.90 22.90 -15.29
N GLY A 29 5.87 23.26 -16.13
CA GLY A 29 6.05 24.63 -16.60
C GLY A 29 5.98 25.67 -15.47
N ASP A 30 5.11 26.67 -15.64
CA ASP A 30 4.86 27.74 -14.65
C ASP A 30 3.76 27.41 -13.64
N ALA A 31 3.26 26.18 -13.63
CA ALA A 31 2.24 25.78 -12.65
C ALA A 31 2.78 25.92 -11.22
N ASP A 32 1.90 26.25 -10.27
CA ASP A 32 2.22 26.26 -8.85
C ASP A 32 2.38 24.82 -8.37
N ALA A 33 3.61 24.30 -8.47
CA ALA A 33 3.93 22.91 -8.17
C ALA A 33 5.33 22.77 -7.57
N GLU A 34 5.51 21.81 -6.68
CA GLU A 34 6.80 21.35 -6.18
C GLU A 34 7.05 19.89 -6.59
N VAL A 35 8.30 19.56 -6.81
CA VAL A 35 8.74 18.19 -7.08
C VAL A 35 9.57 17.70 -5.91
N ILE A 36 9.20 16.56 -5.35
CA ILE A 36 9.87 15.93 -4.20
C ILE A 36 10.35 14.55 -4.65
N VAL A 37 11.64 14.44 -4.96
CA VAL A 37 12.27 13.16 -5.29
C VAL A 37 12.85 12.55 -4.02
N VAL A 38 12.48 11.31 -3.74
CA VAL A 38 13.00 10.59 -2.56
C VAL A 38 13.91 9.46 -3.02
N ASP A 39 15.21 9.66 -2.83
CA ASP A 39 16.22 8.65 -3.06
C ASP A 39 16.25 7.63 -1.92
N ASP A 40 15.84 6.42 -2.19
CA ASP A 40 15.77 5.32 -1.24
C ASP A 40 17.14 4.65 -1.03
N GLY A 41 18.18 5.45 -0.80
CA GLY A 41 19.53 4.98 -0.51
C GLY A 41 20.23 4.34 -1.72
N SER A 42 20.17 4.98 -2.89
CA SER A 42 20.85 4.54 -4.12
C SER A 42 22.36 4.46 -3.98
N ARG A 43 22.97 3.55 -4.77
CA ARG A 43 24.42 3.28 -4.79
C ARG A 43 25.05 3.37 -6.18
N ASP A 44 24.28 3.71 -7.20
CA ASP A 44 24.67 3.77 -8.60
C ASP A 44 25.07 5.19 -9.09
N GLY A 45 25.09 6.18 -8.17
CA GLY A 45 25.34 7.58 -8.51
C GLY A 45 24.07 8.42 -8.68
N SER A 46 22.87 7.84 -8.56
CA SER A 46 21.59 8.56 -8.63
C SER A 46 21.52 9.71 -7.64
N ALA A 47 22.01 9.53 -6.41
CA ALA A 47 22.00 10.55 -5.36
C ALA A 47 22.70 11.83 -5.82
N ALA A 48 23.96 11.72 -6.27
CA ALA A 48 24.73 12.87 -6.73
C ALA A 48 24.17 13.52 -8.02
N ALA A 49 23.48 12.73 -8.85
CA ALA A 49 22.79 13.27 -10.02
C ALA A 49 21.55 14.07 -9.62
N LEU A 50 20.79 13.60 -8.63
CA LEU A 50 19.63 14.32 -8.09
C LEU A 50 20.02 15.65 -7.44
N ASP A 51 21.13 15.69 -6.69
CA ASP A 51 21.62 16.93 -6.07
C ASP A 51 21.93 17.98 -7.15
N ARG A 52 22.65 17.60 -8.22
CA ARG A 52 22.92 18.51 -9.35
C ARG A 52 21.66 19.01 -10.04
N GLU A 53 20.70 18.13 -10.27
CA GLU A 53 19.42 18.53 -10.91
C GLU A 53 18.61 19.46 -9.99
N ALA A 54 18.58 19.22 -8.68
CA ALA A 54 17.91 20.08 -7.72
C ALA A 54 18.53 21.47 -7.66
N GLU A 55 19.87 21.57 -7.58
CA GLU A 55 20.60 22.84 -7.58
C GLU A 55 20.34 23.63 -8.88
N ALA A 56 20.36 22.95 -10.03
CA ALA A 56 20.13 23.59 -11.33
C ALA A 56 18.70 24.12 -11.51
N ARG A 57 17.69 23.47 -10.88
CA ARG A 57 16.26 23.79 -11.03
C ARG A 57 15.69 24.66 -9.91
N GLY A 58 16.45 24.85 -8.83
CA GLY A 58 16.09 25.71 -7.70
C GLY A 58 15.06 25.12 -6.73
N PRO A 59 14.53 25.94 -5.80
CA PRO A 59 13.80 25.49 -4.61
C PRO A 59 12.50 24.71 -4.85
N ARG A 60 11.94 24.76 -6.06
CA ARG A 60 10.79 23.95 -6.45
C ARG A 60 11.12 22.45 -6.58
N PHE A 61 12.41 22.14 -6.79
CA PHE A 61 12.94 20.79 -6.90
C PHE A 61 13.62 20.40 -5.58
N LYS A 62 13.02 19.48 -4.87
CA LYS A 62 13.40 19.07 -3.52
C LYS A 62 13.85 17.61 -3.56
N VAL A 63 14.91 17.29 -2.81
CA VAL A 63 15.42 15.92 -2.72
C VAL A 63 15.51 15.50 -1.27
N ILE A 64 15.10 14.26 -0.99
CA ILE A 64 15.27 13.58 0.29
C ILE A 64 16.13 12.35 0.05
N HIS A 65 17.25 12.24 0.74
CA HIS A 65 18.09 11.03 0.71
C HIS A 65 17.85 10.22 1.97
N LEU A 66 17.42 8.98 1.81
CA LEU A 66 17.26 8.05 2.92
C LEU A 66 18.61 7.41 3.29
N GLN A 67 18.77 7.03 4.57
CA GLN A 67 19.99 6.44 5.10
C GLN A 67 20.39 5.13 4.40
N ARG A 68 19.42 4.34 3.99
CA ARG A 68 19.54 3.08 3.25
C ARG A 68 18.26 2.82 2.48
N ASN A 69 18.20 1.72 1.72
CA ASN A 69 16.96 1.25 1.13
C ASN A 69 15.98 0.80 2.23
N PHE A 70 14.84 1.48 2.33
CA PHE A 70 13.70 1.18 3.20
C PHE A 70 12.50 0.64 2.42
N GLY A 71 12.55 0.70 1.08
CA GLY A 71 11.49 0.27 0.16
C GLY A 71 10.60 1.42 -0.33
N GLN A 72 9.96 1.18 -1.48
CA GLN A 72 9.18 2.18 -2.22
C GLN A 72 8.10 2.87 -1.35
N THR A 73 7.43 2.11 -0.48
CA THR A 73 6.38 2.65 0.39
C THR A 73 6.93 3.65 1.39
N ALA A 74 8.09 3.35 2.00
CA ALA A 74 8.73 4.23 2.96
C ALA A 74 9.25 5.51 2.29
N ALA A 75 9.83 5.39 1.10
CA ALA A 75 10.25 6.54 0.30
C ALA A 75 9.05 7.42 -0.11
N MET A 76 7.95 6.81 -0.51
CA MET A 76 6.71 7.52 -0.83
C MET A 76 6.16 8.26 0.40
N GLN A 77 6.14 7.60 1.58
CA GLN A 77 5.72 8.22 2.84
C GLN A 77 6.59 9.43 3.18
N ALA A 78 7.91 9.32 3.03
CA ALA A 78 8.82 10.43 3.31
C ALA A 78 8.52 11.67 2.45
N GLY A 79 8.19 11.47 1.17
CA GLY A 79 7.77 12.55 0.29
C GLY A 79 6.41 13.15 0.65
N ILE A 80 5.44 12.31 1.01
CA ILE A 80 4.09 12.74 1.45
C ILE A 80 4.16 13.57 2.74
N ASP A 81 5.03 13.19 3.67
CA ASP A 81 5.15 13.87 4.98
C ASP A 81 5.60 15.32 4.82
N VAL A 82 6.46 15.63 3.84
CA VAL A 82 7.00 16.98 3.60
C VAL A 82 6.25 17.76 2.51
N ALA A 83 5.36 17.13 1.77
CA ALA A 83 4.58 17.76 0.71
C ALA A 83 3.71 18.90 1.26
N LEU A 84 3.74 20.06 0.61
CA LEU A 84 3.00 21.26 1.04
C LEU A 84 1.73 21.48 0.24
N GLY A 85 1.59 20.82 -0.93
CA GLY A 85 0.48 21.00 -1.84
C GLY A 85 -0.86 20.52 -1.29
N GLU A 86 -1.93 21.13 -1.75
CA GLU A 86 -3.31 20.67 -1.52
C GLU A 86 -3.58 19.34 -2.24
N VAL A 87 -2.90 19.13 -3.38
CA VAL A 87 -2.94 17.89 -4.15
C VAL A 87 -1.56 17.24 -4.15
N ILE A 88 -1.49 15.97 -3.78
CA ILE A 88 -0.27 15.17 -3.84
C ILE A 88 -0.40 14.18 -4.99
N VAL A 89 0.54 14.22 -5.94
CA VAL A 89 0.59 13.29 -7.07
C VAL A 89 1.79 12.38 -6.92
N THR A 90 1.57 11.07 -6.96
CA THR A 90 2.66 10.08 -6.93
C THR A 90 3.00 9.62 -8.33
N LEU A 91 4.29 9.39 -8.62
CA LEU A 91 4.81 8.96 -9.91
C LEU A 91 6.04 8.07 -9.71
N ASP A 92 6.22 7.04 -10.54
CA ASP A 92 7.46 6.25 -10.58
C ASP A 92 8.57 6.97 -11.37
N ALA A 93 9.84 6.74 -11.00
CA ALA A 93 10.99 7.37 -11.63
C ALA A 93 11.38 6.77 -13.00
N ASP A 94 10.72 5.70 -13.47
CA ASP A 94 11.11 4.91 -14.64
C ASP A 94 10.58 5.44 -15.99
N LEU A 95 9.91 6.60 -15.98
CA LEU A 95 9.31 7.27 -17.15
C LEU A 95 8.28 6.41 -17.92
N GLN A 96 7.71 5.38 -17.29
CA GLN A 96 6.61 4.62 -17.92
C GLN A 96 5.30 5.40 -17.86
N ASN A 97 5.05 6.19 -16.84
CA ASN A 97 3.93 7.13 -16.79
C ASN A 97 4.38 8.49 -17.34
N ASP A 98 3.49 9.14 -18.07
CA ASP A 98 3.77 10.44 -18.69
C ASP A 98 3.57 11.56 -17.67
N PRO A 99 4.61 12.40 -17.38
CA PRO A 99 4.47 13.54 -16.48
C PRO A 99 3.41 14.58 -16.92
N GLU A 100 3.09 14.66 -18.21
CA GLU A 100 2.04 15.57 -18.70
C GLU A 100 0.64 15.21 -18.20
N ASP A 101 0.43 14.00 -17.67
CA ASP A 101 -0.84 13.60 -17.05
C ASP A 101 -0.99 14.10 -15.60
N ILE A 102 0.08 14.65 -14.99
CA ILE A 102 0.07 15.14 -13.59
C ILE A 102 -0.96 16.23 -13.36
N LEU A 103 -0.86 17.33 -14.13
CA LEU A 103 -1.75 18.48 -13.97
C LEU A 103 -3.19 18.17 -14.34
N PRO A 104 -3.51 17.40 -15.41
CA PRO A 104 -4.87 16.94 -15.67
C PRO A 104 -5.51 16.16 -14.53
N LEU A 105 -4.76 15.22 -13.89
CA LEU A 105 -5.28 14.47 -12.74
C LEU A 105 -5.55 15.39 -11.54
N ALA A 106 -4.59 16.29 -11.23
CA ALA A 106 -4.72 17.24 -10.12
C ALA A 106 -5.92 18.20 -10.35
N ARG A 107 -6.08 18.71 -11.56
CA ARG A 107 -7.20 19.59 -11.92
C ARG A 107 -8.53 18.88 -11.74
N ARG A 108 -8.67 17.65 -12.25
CA ARG A 108 -9.88 16.87 -12.13
C ARG A 108 -10.26 16.60 -10.68
N LEU A 109 -9.24 16.29 -9.81
CA LEU A 109 -9.47 16.08 -8.39
C LEU A 109 -10.10 17.30 -7.72
N LEU A 110 -9.63 18.50 -8.08
CA LEU A 110 -10.13 19.76 -7.52
C LEU A 110 -11.50 20.13 -8.07
N GLU A 111 -11.69 20.09 -9.40
CA GLU A 111 -12.91 20.50 -10.08
C GLU A 111 -14.12 19.61 -9.72
N GLU A 112 -13.93 18.31 -9.62
CA GLU A 112 -14.97 17.34 -9.25
C GLU A 112 -15.03 17.07 -7.73
N ASN A 113 -14.26 17.82 -6.92
CA ASN A 113 -14.18 17.66 -5.46
C ASN A 113 -13.93 16.21 -5.02
N LEU A 114 -13.00 15.54 -5.70
CA LEU A 114 -12.61 14.15 -5.43
C LEU A 114 -11.52 14.08 -4.37
N ASP A 115 -11.33 12.90 -3.82
CA ASP A 115 -10.26 12.61 -2.85
C ASP A 115 -9.11 11.80 -3.47
N VAL A 116 -9.42 10.98 -4.49
CA VAL A 116 -8.43 10.20 -5.23
C VAL A 116 -8.80 10.15 -6.73
N VAL A 117 -7.82 10.45 -7.57
CA VAL A 117 -7.89 10.20 -9.02
C VAL A 117 -6.76 9.25 -9.40
N ALA A 118 -7.10 8.00 -9.71
CA ALA A 118 -6.13 6.97 -10.06
C ALA A 118 -5.92 6.89 -11.57
N GLY A 119 -4.67 6.77 -12.02
CA GLY A 119 -4.37 6.52 -13.42
C GLY A 119 -4.71 5.08 -13.82
N TRP A 120 -5.30 4.93 -15.02
CA TRP A 120 -5.59 3.65 -15.63
C TRP A 120 -4.79 3.48 -16.92
N ARG A 121 -3.84 2.55 -16.94
CA ARG A 121 -3.06 2.20 -18.14
C ARG A 121 -3.87 1.32 -19.10
N LYS A 122 -4.85 1.95 -19.77
CA LYS A 122 -5.82 1.25 -20.65
C LYS A 122 -5.11 0.45 -21.76
N ASN A 123 -4.06 1.04 -22.37
CA ASN A 123 -3.30 0.46 -23.49
C ASN A 123 -1.94 -0.07 -23.04
N ARG A 124 -1.91 -0.86 -21.96
CA ARG A 124 -0.67 -1.42 -21.40
C ARG A 124 0.05 -2.30 -22.43
N GLN A 125 1.27 -1.90 -22.81
CA GLN A 125 2.12 -2.60 -23.79
C GLN A 125 2.97 -3.74 -23.21
N ASP A 126 2.71 -4.15 -21.97
CA ASP A 126 3.44 -5.23 -21.32
C ASP A 126 3.12 -6.60 -21.93
N GLY A 127 4.15 -7.42 -22.05
CA GLY A 127 4.09 -8.78 -22.60
C GLY A 127 3.03 -9.67 -21.95
N LEU A 128 2.28 -10.24 -22.81
CA LEU A 128 1.12 -11.11 -22.79
C LEU A 128 0.91 -12.09 -21.62
N LEU A 129 -0.36 -12.44 -21.43
CA LEU A 129 -1.02 -13.59 -20.76
C LEU A 129 -0.59 -13.91 -19.32
N LEU A 130 0.66 -14.13 -19.02
CA LEU A 130 1.16 -14.52 -17.68
C LEU A 130 1.06 -13.40 -16.62
N ARG A 131 0.95 -12.13 -17.05
CA ARG A 131 0.82 -10.97 -16.13
C ARG A 131 -0.59 -10.38 -16.12
N LYS A 132 -1.37 -10.48 -17.21
CA LYS A 132 -2.71 -9.88 -17.31
C LYS A 132 -3.76 -10.67 -16.52
N ILE A 133 -3.70 -12.02 -16.53
CA ILE A 133 -4.70 -12.85 -15.84
C ILE A 133 -4.60 -12.74 -14.32
N PRO A 134 -3.42 -12.92 -13.68
CA PRO A 134 -3.28 -12.73 -12.23
C PRO A 134 -3.66 -11.32 -11.78
N SER A 135 -3.30 -10.30 -12.56
CA SER A 135 -3.66 -8.91 -12.25
C SER A 135 -5.18 -8.66 -12.30
N ARG A 136 -5.89 -9.24 -13.28
CA ARG A 136 -7.36 -9.12 -13.37
C ARG A 136 -8.07 -9.83 -12.21
N ILE A 137 -7.59 -11.00 -11.82
CA ILE A 137 -8.13 -11.74 -10.67
C ILE A 137 -7.89 -10.94 -9.39
N ALA A 138 -6.66 -10.44 -9.19
CA ALA A 138 -6.32 -9.60 -8.06
C ALA A 138 -7.19 -8.34 -7.99
N ASN A 139 -7.32 -7.59 -9.09
CA ASN A 139 -8.15 -6.40 -9.13
C ASN A 139 -9.63 -6.69 -8.88
N ARG A 140 -10.17 -7.81 -9.40
CA ARG A 140 -11.56 -8.24 -9.11
C ARG A 140 -11.74 -8.57 -7.63
N LEU A 141 -10.77 -9.23 -7.02
CA LEU A 141 -10.80 -9.57 -5.60
C LEU A 141 -10.73 -8.31 -4.74
N ILE A 142 -9.82 -7.37 -5.05
CA ILE A 142 -9.68 -6.09 -4.34
C ILE A 142 -11.01 -5.32 -4.42
N ARG A 143 -11.60 -5.16 -5.60
CA ARG A 143 -12.90 -4.50 -5.78
C ARG A 143 -13.98 -5.07 -4.86
N ARG A 144 -14.07 -6.41 -4.82
CA ARG A 144 -15.09 -7.11 -4.02
C ARG A 144 -14.86 -6.97 -2.52
N LEU A 145 -13.59 -6.79 -2.10
CA LEU A 145 -13.20 -6.69 -0.70
C LEU A 145 -13.27 -5.25 -0.18
N THR A 146 -12.96 -4.27 -1.02
CA THR A 146 -12.82 -2.87 -0.61
C THR A 146 -13.99 -1.98 -1.02
N GLY A 147 -14.85 -2.46 -1.92
CA GLY A 147 -15.92 -1.65 -2.51
C GLY A 147 -15.40 -0.57 -3.50
N VAL A 148 -14.09 -0.47 -3.72
CA VAL A 148 -13.47 0.49 -4.65
C VAL A 148 -13.34 -0.15 -6.03
N TYR A 149 -13.93 0.49 -7.04
CA TYR A 149 -13.99 -0.04 -8.41
C TYR A 149 -12.93 0.60 -9.30
N LEU A 150 -11.70 0.09 -9.26
CA LEU A 150 -10.61 0.48 -10.16
C LEU A 150 -10.20 -0.69 -11.08
N HIS A 151 -9.81 -0.37 -12.33
CA HIS A 151 -9.29 -1.33 -13.30
C HIS A 151 -7.79 -1.58 -13.10
N ASP A 152 -7.05 -0.58 -12.61
CA ASP A 152 -5.59 -0.65 -12.45
C ASP A 152 -5.12 -0.13 -11.10
N TYR A 153 -5.15 -0.97 -10.07
CA TYR A 153 -4.57 -0.63 -8.77
C TYR A 153 -3.05 -0.44 -8.81
N GLY A 154 -2.37 -1.07 -9.79
CA GLY A 154 -0.92 -1.08 -9.89
C GLY A 154 -0.31 0.13 -10.59
N CYS A 155 -1.10 1.08 -11.10
CA CYS A 155 -0.57 2.33 -11.62
C CYS A 155 -0.12 3.21 -10.45
N THR A 156 1.10 3.73 -10.51
CA THR A 156 1.66 4.62 -9.47
C THR A 156 1.27 6.07 -9.68
N LEU A 157 0.96 6.47 -10.92
CA LEU A 157 0.45 7.80 -11.22
C LEU A 157 -0.97 7.95 -10.65
N LYS A 158 -1.06 8.65 -9.53
CA LYS A 158 -2.31 8.93 -8.83
C LYS A 158 -2.25 10.31 -8.18
N ALA A 159 -3.35 11.04 -8.23
CA ALA A 159 -3.54 12.28 -7.50
C ALA A 159 -4.39 12.01 -6.24
N TYR A 160 -4.02 12.64 -5.15
CA TYR A 160 -4.67 12.51 -3.84
C TYR A 160 -4.92 13.88 -3.24
N ARG A 161 -6.04 14.04 -2.55
CA ARG A 161 -6.25 15.20 -1.67
C ARG A 161 -5.31 15.07 -0.47
N ALA A 162 -4.50 16.10 -0.21
CA ALA A 162 -3.48 16.05 0.85
C ALA A 162 -4.07 15.74 2.23
N SER A 163 -5.22 16.33 2.57
CA SER A 163 -5.90 16.08 3.86
C SER A 163 -6.32 14.62 4.06
N VAL A 164 -6.54 13.87 2.98
CA VAL A 164 -6.94 12.45 3.03
C VAL A 164 -5.73 11.53 3.06
N ILE A 165 -4.74 11.74 2.15
CA ILE A 165 -3.56 10.84 2.08
C ILE A 165 -2.67 10.98 3.32
N LYS A 166 -2.53 12.19 3.88
CA LYS A 166 -1.76 12.42 5.12
C LYS A 166 -2.42 11.81 6.37
N GLY A 167 -3.70 11.46 6.30
CA GLY A 167 -4.41 10.74 7.35
C GLY A 167 -4.04 9.25 7.45
N VAL A 168 -3.27 8.73 6.50
CA VAL A 168 -2.82 7.32 6.48
C VAL A 168 -1.31 7.27 6.56
N ARG A 169 -0.77 6.46 7.48
CA ARG A 169 0.64 6.10 7.49
C ARG A 169 0.87 4.88 6.62
N LEU A 170 1.71 5.02 5.61
CA LEU A 170 2.05 3.94 4.68
C LEU A 170 3.20 3.10 5.22
N TYR A 171 3.06 1.77 5.19
CA TYR A 171 4.11 0.81 5.56
C TYR A 171 4.01 -0.48 4.74
N GLY A 172 5.05 -1.32 4.76
CA GLY A 172 5.09 -2.56 3.99
C GLY A 172 4.88 -2.32 2.49
N GLU A 173 3.96 -3.04 1.86
CA GLU A 173 3.63 -2.94 0.43
C GLU A 173 2.35 -2.11 0.16
N MET A 174 1.95 -1.23 1.08
CA MET A 174 0.69 -0.47 1.00
C MET A 174 0.60 0.46 -0.21
N HIS A 175 1.73 0.90 -0.77
CA HIS A 175 1.76 1.80 -1.94
C HIS A 175 0.89 1.32 -3.11
N ARG A 176 0.72 0.00 -3.27
CA ARG A 176 -0.10 -0.60 -4.33
C ARG A 176 -1.60 -0.45 -4.10
N PHE A 177 -2.00 -0.37 -2.84
CA PHE A 177 -3.39 -0.44 -2.41
C PHE A 177 -3.85 0.85 -1.74
N ILE A 178 -3.12 1.97 -1.91
CA ILE A 178 -3.48 3.26 -1.28
C ILE A 178 -4.97 3.62 -1.48
N PRO A 179 -5.58 3.52 -2.69
CA PRO A 179 -7.00 3.83 -2.83
C PRO A 179 -7.92 2.95 -1.98
N ALA A 180 -7.53 1.67 -1.77
CA ALA A 180 -8.28 0.77 -0.89
C ALA A 180 -8.13 1.15 0.59
N TRP A 181 -6.96 1.63 1.02
CA TRP A 181 -6.75 2.15 2.36
C TRP A 181 -7.52 3.45 2.59
N LEU A 182 -7.48 4.35 1.62
CA LEU A 182 -8.18 5.63 1.71
C LEU A 182 -9.70 5.47 1.73
N SER A 183 -10.26 4.37 1.20
CA SER A 183 -11.69 4.08 1.29
C SER A 183 -12.20 3.89 2.74
N THR A 184 -11.30 3.73 3.72
CA THR A 184 -11.66 3.76 5.15
C THR A 184 -11.82 5.17 5.72
N LEU A 185 -11.28 6.18 5.04
CA LEU A 185 -11.28 7.58 5.46
C LEU A 185 -12.19 8.47 4.60
N THR A 186 -12.55 8.00 3.40
CA THR A 186 -13.38 8.75 2.46
C THR A 186 -14.44 7.87 1.80
N TYR A 187 -15.39 8.49 1.12
CA TYR A 187 -16.42 7.78 0.38
C TYR A 187 -15.87 7.18 -0.92
N THR A 188 -16.35 5.99 -1.29
CA THR A 188 -15.86 5.26 -2.48
C THR A 188 -16.20 5.95 -3.80
N ASP A 189 -17.25 6.77 -3.86
CA ASP A 189 -17.64 7.60 -5.00
C ASP A 189 -16.69 8.79 -5.24
N ARG A 190 -15.90 9.18 -4.23
CA ARG A 190 -14.82 10.17 -4.35
C ARG A 190 -13.49 9.58 -4.83
N ILE A 191 -13.45 8.29 -5.15
CA ILE A 191 -12.29 7.57 -5.68
C ILE A 191 -12.60 7.19 -7.11
N VAL A 192 -11.99 7.87 -8.07
CA VAL A 192 -12.24 7.65 -9.50
C VAL A 192 -10.98 7.23 -10.25
N GLU A 193 -11.16 6.74 -11.46
CA GLU A 193 -10.07 6.30 -12.34
C GLU A 193 -10.13 7.03 -13.67
N VAL A 194 -8.96 7.36 -14.22
CA VAL A 194 -8.79 8.08 -15.48
C VAL A 194 -7.79 7.36 -16.37
N PRO A 195 -8.08 7.16 -17.67
CA PRO A 195 -7.07 6.68 -18.60
C PRO A 195 -5.87 7.62 -18.65
N VAL A 196 -4.66 7.06 -18.53
CA VAL A 196 -3.39 7.79 -18.59
C VAL A 196 -2.49 7.19 -19.67
N ARG A 197 -1.55 8.00 -20.16
CA ARG A 197 -0.53 7.58 -21.13
C ARG A 197 0.48 6.66 -20.46
N HIS A 198 0.89 5.63 -21.18
CA HIS A 198 1.86 4.68 -20.68
C HIS A 198 2.87 4.34 -21.76
N HIS A 199 4.15 4.56 -21.46
CA HIS A 199 5.28 4.33 -22.35
C HIS A 199 6.04 3.05 -21.99
N PRO A 200 6.70 2.40 -22.96
CA PRO A 200 7.63 1.32 -22.66
C PRO A 200 8.80 1.87 -21.87
N ARG A 201 9.35 1.05 -20.96
CA ARG A 201 10.51 1.42 -20.15
C ARG A 201 11.70 1.77 -21.06
N ARG A 202 12.36 2.90 -20.83
CA ARG A 202 13.48 3.38 -21.64
C ARG A 202 14.81 2.76 -21.19
N ALA A 203 15.04 2.60 -19.88
CA ALA A 203 16.27 2.04 -19.29
C ALA A 203 15.95 1.19 -18.06
N GLY A 204 16.90 0.35 -17.62
CA GLY A 204 16.79 -0.49 -16.43
C GLY A 204 16.17 -1.88 -16.69
N GLN A 205 16.40 -2.82 -15.75
CA GLN A 205 15.85 -4.18 -15.80
C GLN A 205 14.61 -4.31 -14.89
N SER A 206 13.60 -5.07 -15.36
CA SER A 206 12.45 -5.40 -14.53
C SER A 206 12.88 -6.30 -13.36
N LYS A 207 12.84 -5.78 -12.15
CA LYS A 207 13.20 -6.51 -10.91
C LYS A 207 12.12 -7.52 -10.46
N TYR A 208 11.13 -7.87 -11.31
CA TYR A 208 9.94 -8.63 -10.90
C TYR A 208 9.85 -10.02 -11.55
N GLY A 209 9.83 -11.09 -10.71
CA GLY A 209 9.66 -12.50 -11.07
C GLY A 209 8.25 -13.07 -10.73
N ILE A 210 8.04 -14.39 -11.02
CA ILE A 210 6.78 -15.13 -10.78
C ILE A 210 6.38 -15.16 -9.29
N THR A 211 7.34 -15.07 -8.36
CA THR A 211 7.12 -14.98 -6.91
C THR A 211 6.24 -13.79 -6.49
N ARG A 212 6.06 -12.80 -7.37
CA ARG A 212 5.19 -11.64 -7.16
C ARG A 212 3.70 -12.04 -7.02
N THR A 213 3.22 -13.00 -7.79
CA THR A 213 1.80 -13.41 -7.76
C THR A 213 1.44 -13.96 -6.38
N PHE A 214 2.32 -14.78 -5.79
CA PHE A 214 2.10 -15.31 -4.45
C PHE A 214 2.14 -14.20 -3.39
N ARG A 215 3.11 -13.27 -3.47
CA ARG A 215 3.17 -12.12 -2.56
C ARG A 215 1.90 -11.25 -2.65
N VAL A 216 1.45 -10.93 -3.86
CA VAL A 216 0.22 -10.14 -4.06
C VAL A 216 -0.99 -10.86 -3.45
N LEU A 217 -1.05 -12.19 -3.50
CA LEU A 217 -2.14 -12.95 -2.88
C LEU A 217 -2.11 -12.86 -1.35
N VAL A 218 -0.91 -12.96 -0.75
CA VAL A 218 -0.71 -12.77 0.70
C VAL A 218 -1.02 -11.33 1.10
N ASP A 219 -0.54 -10.34 0.33
CA ASP A 219 -0.82 -8.92 0.56
C ASP A 219 -2.34 -8.63 0.51
N LEU A 220 -3.05 -9.26 -0.42
CA LEU A 220 -4.50 -9.14 -0.52
C LEU A 220 -5.25 -9.75 0.68
N LEU A 221 -4.78 -10.88 1.17
CA LEU A 221 -5.32 -11.49 2.39
C LEU A 221 -5.14 -10.56 3.59
N PHE A 222 -3.95 -9.96 3.68
CA PHE A 222 -3.63 -8.97 4.70
C PHE A 222 -4.51 -7.72 4.57
N VAL A 223 -4.65 -7.16 3.37
CA VAL A 223 -5.50 -6.00 3.10
C VAL A 223 -6.96 -6.30 3.49
N LYS A 224 -7.49 -7.48 3.11
CA LYS A 224 -8.84 -7.90 3.51
C LYS A 224 -9.03 -7.94 5.01
N PHE A 225 -8.10 -8.60 5.70
CA PHE A 225 -8.14 -8.71 7.16
C PHE A 225 -8.09 -7.32 7.80
N PHE A 226 -7.15 -6.48 7.35
CA PHE A 226 -6.96 -5.16 7.91
C PHE A 226 -8.16 -4.23 7.67
N LEU A 227 -8.67 -4.13 6.44
CA LEU A 227 -9.83 -3.28 6.12
C LEU A 227 -11.11 -3.71 6.86
N GLY A 228 -11.29 -5.02 7.07
CA GLY A 228 -12.50 -5.54 7.72
C GLY A 228 -12.41 -5.63 9.24
N TYR A 229 -11.20 -5.88 9.78
CA TYR A 229 -11.05 -6.31 11.17
C TYR A 229 -9.93 -5.60 11.94
N SER A 230 -9.22 -4.61 11.34
CA SER A 230 -8.09 -3.93 12.01
C SER A 230 -8.49 -3.25 13.31
N GLN A 231 -9.70 -2.71 13.38
CA GLN A 231 -10.19 -2.06 14.60
C GLN A 231 -10.85 -3.03 15.58
N ARG A 232 -11.19 -4.24 15.15
CA ARG A 232 -11.90 -5.26 15.96
C ARG A 232 -11.44 -6.67 15.60
N PRO A 233 -10.16 -7.02 15.77
CA PRO A 233 -9.64 -8.35 15.42
C PRO A 233 -10.31 -9.48 16.21
N MET A 234 -10.82 -9.18 17.41
CA MET A 234 -11.58 -10.14 18.21
C MET A 234 -12.84 -10.64 17.48
N HIS A 235 -13.50 -9.84 16.64
CA HIS A 235 -14.65 -10.32 15.88
C HIS A 235 -14.31 -11.40 14.86
N PHE A 236 -13.13 -11.34 14.24
CA PHE A 236 -12.67 -12.37 13.31
C PHE A 236 -12.21 -13.64 14.01
N PHE A 237 -11.22 -13.50 14.88
CA PHE A 237 -10.63 -14.64 15.59
C PHE A 237 -11.60 -15.24 16.62
N GLY A 238 -12.39 -14.40 17.28
CA GLY A 238 -13.34 -14.82 18.30
C GLY A 238 -14.46 -15.70 17.74
N VAL A 239 -15.03 -15.38 16.58
CA VAL A 239 -16.07 -16.21 15.95
C VAL A 239 -15.53 -17.60 15.59
N ILE A 240 -14.36 -17.65 14.94
CA ILE A 240 -13.71 -18.93 14.61
C ILE A 240 -13.39 -19.71 15.90
N GLY A 241 -12.83 -19.01 16.90
CA GLY A 241 -12.50 -19.60 18.20
C GLY A 241 -13.70 -20.19 18.91
N LEU A 242 -14.83 -19.48 18.94
CA LEU A 242 -16.07 -19.97 19.57
C LEU A 242 -16.65 -21.18 18.84
N ILE A 243 -16.63 -21.21 17.49
CA ILE A 243 -17.09 -22.37 16.70
C ILE A 243 -16.23 -23.60 17.01
N LEU A 244 -14.92 -23.47 17.00
CA LEU A 244 -13.99 -24.56 17.30
C LEU A 244 -14.14 -25.03 18.74
N LEU A 245 -14.18 -24.10 19.69
CA LEU A 245 -14.31 -24.39 21.12
C LEU A 245 -15.61 -25.11 21.42
N SER A 246 -16.74 -24.64 20.90
CA SER A 246 -18.05 -25.27 21.09
C SER A 246 -18.11 -26.65 20.43
N SER A 247 -17.57 -26.81 19.22
CA SER A 247 -17.52 -28.11 18.53
C SER A 247 -16.64 -29.11 19.30
N GLY A 248 -15.45 -28.69 19.74
CA GLY A 248 -14.57 -29.51 20.56
C GLY A 248 -15.20 -29.90 21.90
N SER A 249 -15.82 -28.93 22.58
CA SER A 249 -16.54 -29.18 23.84
C SER A 249 -17.70 -30.17 23.67
N ALA A 250 -18.47 -30.03 22.58
CA ALA A 250 -19.57 -30.95 22.29
C ALA A 250 -19.07 -32.37 22.05
N MET A 251 -17.97 -32.56 21.28
CA MET A 251 -17.35 -33.86 21.06
C MET A 251 -16.86 -34.50 22.37
N LEU A 252 -16.20 -33.72 23.20
CA LEU A 252 -15.67 -34.20 24.49
C LEU A 252 -16.79 -34.52 25.47
N LEU A 253 -17.84 -33.70 25.51
CA LEU A 253 -19.02 -33.93 26.33
C LEU A 253 -19.79 -35.22 25.89
N TYR A 254 -19.93 -35.40 24.57
CA TYR A 254 -20.53 -36.66 24.05
C TYR A 254 -19.73 -37.90 24.50
N LEU A 255 -18.38 -37.86 24.37
CA LEU A 255 -17.54 -38.98 24.81
C LEU A 255 -17.57 -39.17 26.33
N PHE A 256 -17.69 -38.08 27.11
CA PHE A 256 -17.87 -38.16 28.55
C PHE A 256 -19.15 -38.88 28.93
N VAL A 257 -20.29 -38.49 28.32
CA VAL A 257 -21.59 -39.14 28.54
C VAL A 257 -21.57 -40.62 28.11
N ASP A 258 -20.96 -40.91 26.94
CA ASP A 258 -20.83 -42.28 26.42
C ASP A 258 -20.03 -43.19 27.36
N LYS A 259 -18.93 -42.64 27.95
CA LYS A 259 -18.12 -43.37 28.92
C LYS A 259 -18.80 -43.61 30.25
N PHE A 260 -19.35 -42.57 30.87
CA PHE A 260 -19.88 -42.64 32.22
C PHE A 260 -21.35 -43.05 32.29
N GLY A 261 -22.13 -42.77 31.22
CA GLY A 261 -23.52 -43.14 31.13
C GLY A 261 -23.74 -44.54 30.56
N TYR A 262 -22.93 -44.96 29.58
CA TYR A 262 -23.13 -46.21 28.85
C TYR A 262 -21.95 -47.20 29.01
N GLY A 263 -20.91 -46.87 29.79
CA GLY A 263 -19.76 -47.74 30.02
C GLY A 263 -18.85 -47.97 28.80
N ALA A 264 -18.97 -47.15 27.75
CA ALA A 264 -18.26 -47.34 26.51
C ALA A 264 -16.76 -46.99 26.65
N THR A 265 -15.87 -47.71 25.96
CA THR A 265 -14.45 -47.38 25.90
C THR A 265 -14.22 -46.21 24.96
N ILE A 266 -13.51 -45.16 25.42
CA ILE A 266 -13.16 -43.99 24.62
C ILE A 266 -11.69 -44.01 24.13
N SER A 267 -10.90 -44.98 24.68
CA SER A 267 -9.51 -45.18 24.29
C SER A 267 -9.41 -45.56 22.80
N GLY A 268 -8.50 -44.90 22.06
CA GLY A 268 -8.29 -45.16 20.64
C GLY A 268 -9.35 -44.57 19.68
N ARG A 269 -10.35 -43.83 20.17
CA ARG A 269 -11.31 -43.17 19.28
C ARG A 269 -10.72 -41.91 18.67
N PRO A 270 -10.66 -41.78 17.33
CA PRO A 270 -10.15 -40.54 16.65
C PRO A 270 -10.90 -39.27 17.09
N MET A 271 -12.17 -39.41 17.49
CA MET A 271 -13.01 -38.31 17.97
C MET A 271 -12.48 -37.67 19.27
N LEU A 272 -11.77 -38.42 20.14
CA LEU A 272 -11.14 -37.87 21.35
C LEU A 272 -10.03 -36.89 20.96
N ILE A 273 -9.17 -37.31 20.03
CA ILE A 273 -8.07 -36.47 19.54
C ILE A 273 -8.62 -35.24 18.84
N ALA A 274 -9.61 -35.43 17.95
CA ALA A 274 -10.28 -34.32 17.26
C ALA A 274 -10.93 -33.33 18.21
N GLY A 275 -11.65 -33.83 19.26
CA GLY A 275 -12.29 -32.99 20.27
C GLY A 275 -11.28 -32.13 21.05
N VAL A 276 -10.17 -32.73 21.48
CA VAL A 276 -9.09 -32.01 22.19
C VAL A 276 -8.44 -30.98 21.26
N LEU A 277 -8.13 -31.37 20.02
CA LEU A 277 -7.51 -30.43 19.05
C LEU A 277 -8.44 -29.24 18.75
N PHE A 278 -9.72 -29.46 18.54
CA PHE A 278 -10.67 -28.37 18.29
C PHE A 278 -10.85 -27.47 19.51
N PHE A 279 -10.90 -28.05 20.71
CA PHE A 279 -10.98 -27.29 21.96
C PHE A 279 -9.75 -26.39 22.15
N LEU A 280 -8.54 -26.94 22.00
CA LEU A 280 -7.29 -26.19 22.13
C LEU A 280 -7.13 -25.15 21.03
N ALA A 281 -7.46 -25.50 19.78
CA ALA A 281 -7.45 -24.54 18.68
C ALA A 281 -8.43 -23.39 18.93
N GLY A 282 -9.63 -23.68 19.44
CA GLY A 282 -10.61 -22.67 19.80
C GLY A 282 -10.10 -21.68 20.85
N LEU A 283 -9.46 -22.18 21.92
CA LEU A 283 -8.80 -21.34 22.93
C LEU A 283 -7.69 -20.51 22.33
N GLN A 284 -6.88 -21.09 21.45
CA GLN A 284 -5.78 -20.38 20.78
C GLN A 284 -6.31 -19.23 19.90
N PHE A 285 -7.37 -19.44 19.13
CA PHE A 285 -7.98 -18.38 18.31
C PHE A 285 -8.58 -17.27 19.18
N LEU A 286 -9.23 -17.60 20.31
CA LEU A 286 -9.73 -16.59 21.26
C LEU A 286 -8.58 -15.75 21.85
N ASN A 287 -7.50 -16.40 22.28
CA ASN A 287 -6.32 -15.71 22.80
C ASN A 287 -5.68 -14.80 21.74
N THR A 288 -5.57 -15.28 20.49
CA THR A 288 -5.07 -14.47 19.36
C THR A 288 -5.97 -13.25 19.11
N GLY A 289 -7.29 -13.40 19.24
CA GLY A 289 -8.24 -12.29 19.11
C GLY A 289 -8.06 -11.23 20.19
N ILE A 290 -7.89 -11.63 21.46
CA ILE A 290 -7.66 -10.73 22.59
C ILE A 290 -6.31 -9.99 22.41
N LEU A 291 -5.25 -10.72 22.10
CA LEU A 291 -3.93 -10.11 21.85
C LEU A 291 -3.96 -9.12 20.67
N GLY A 292 -4.67 -9.47 19.60
CA GLY A 292 -4.86 -8.59 18.47
C GLY A 292 -5.56 -7.28 18.84
N GLU A 293 -6.61 -7.35 19.69
CA GLU A 293 -7.33 -6.17 20.19
C GLU A 293 -6.43 -5.29 21.06
N MET A 294 -5.62 -5.90 21.94
CA MET A 294 -4.65 -5.18 22.77
C MET A 294 -3.56 -4.51 21.92
N LEU A 295 -3.05 -5.21 20.89
CA LEU A 295 -2.06 -4.65 19.97
C LEU A 295 -2.59 -3.45 19.19
N VAL A 296 -3.84 -3.48 18.76
CA VAL A 296 -4.49 -2.33 18.09
C VAL A 296 -4.52 -1.11 19.03
N ARG A 297 -4.86 -1.31 20.31
CA ARG A 297 -4.85 -0.21 21.27
C ARG A 297 -3.44 0.36 21.49
N VAL A 298 -2.45 -0.51 21.74
CA VAL A 298 -1.05 -0.10 21.87
C VAL A 298 -0.55 0.60 20.60
N TYR A 299 -0.95 0.11 19.42
CA TYR A 299 -0.60 0.71 18.14
C TYR A 299 -1.13 2.15 18.04
N HIS A 300 -2.38 2.40 18.39
CA HIS A 300 -2.95 3.76 18.35
C HIS A 300 -2.38 4.70 19.41
N GLU A 301 -1.96 4.18 20.56
CA GLU A 301 -1.42 4.98 21.67
C GLU A 301 0.08 5.31 21.51
N SER A 302 0.86 4.53 20.72
CA SER A 302 2.34 4.62 20.71
C SER A 302 2.94 5.23 19.45
N GLN A 303 2.15 5.67 18.46
CA GLN A 303 2.67 5.98 17.12
C GLN A 303 3.10 7.42 16.90
N ASP A 304 4.43 7.60 16.96
CA ASP A 304 5.12 8.68 16.23
C ASP A 304 6.39 8.18 15.51
N LYS A 305 6.53 6.86 15.29
CA LYS A 305 7.72 6.30 14.62
C LYS A 305 7.59 6.36 13.11
N LYS A 306 8.48 7.12 12.46
CA LYS A 306 8.65 7.13 11.01
C LYS A 306 9.19 5.77 10.53
N THR A 307 8.71 5.31 9.37
CA THR A 307 9.15 4.05 8.74
C THR A 307 10.47 4.18 7.97
N TYR A 308 11.08 5.38 8.02
CA TYR A 308 12.30 5.74 7.29
C TYR A 308 13.21 6.63 8.15
N VAL A 309 14.48 6.70 7.75
CA VAL A 309 15.46 7.61 8.36
C VAL A 309 16.07 8.45 7.24
N VAL A 310 15.98 9.77 7.38
CA VAL A 310 16.56 10.73 6.44
C VAL A 310 18.06 10.89 6.73
N ARG A 311 18.87 10.82 5.69
CA ARG A 311 20.31 11.09 5.73
C ARG A 311 20.61 12.57 5.58
N HIS A 312 20.08 13.17 4.52
CA HIS A 312 20.13 14.61 4.25
C HIS A 312 19.05 15.01 3.25
N THR A 313 18.85 16.31 3.09
CA THR A 313 17.85 16.89 2.19
C THR A 313 18.48 18.03 1.37
N VAL A 314 17.90 18.30 0.20
CA VAL A 314 18.21 19.46 -0.63
C VAL A 314 16.95 20.28 -0.81
N HIS A 315 17.02 21.59 -0.56
CA HIS A 315 15.90 22.56 -0.60
C HIS A 315 14.73 22.21 0.34
N LEU A 316 14.98 21.45 1.40
CA LEU A 316 14.02 21.11 2.45
C LEU A 316 14.72 21.18 3.81
N ASP A 317 14.02 21.68 4.81
CA ASP A 317 14.40 21.42 6.19
C ASP A 317 14.23 19.93 6.50
N PRO A 318 15.17 19.29 7.23
CA PRO A 318 15.01 17.89 7.60
C PRO A 318 13.68 17.74 8.35
N PRO A 319 12.85 16.74 7.98
CA PRO A 319 11.57 16.52 8.66
C PRO A 319 11.81 16.22 10.14
N ALA A 320 11.15 16.98 10.99
CA ALA A 320 11.23 16.89 12.45
C ALA A 320 10.94 15.47 12.97
#